data_84fa53ca1a5c8e0cbe0d0571aeed16a5
#
_entry.id   84fa53ca1a5c8e0cbe0d0571aeed16a5
#
_cell.length_a   1.000
_cell.length_b   1.000
_cell.length_c   1.000
_cell.angle_alpha   90.00
_cell.angle_beta   90.00
_cell.angle_gamma   90.00
#
_symmetry.space_group_name_H-M   'P 1'
#
loop_
_entity.id
_entity.type
_entity.pdbx_description
1 polymer ?
#
loop_
_entity_poly.entity_id
_entity_poly.type
_entity_poly.pdbx_seq_one_letter_code
_entity_poly.pdbx_strand_id
1 'polypeptide(L)'
;MYTPTYENAFKLLLKRAPFYAYMLVRIPKIIDLENKFPYPAAVAISGGRVVLHWNEQWMAKETPEQQAATLEHELLHIAWKHLTRGRGKNRLLWNYATDMAINCHVKGLPDDVIYPHMFNLPENMTAEWYYEQLLEQAEKNGGKLKIQIEIKNHPWNQPGQNGSGNNQEGE
;
A
#
# COMPACT_ATOMS: atom_id res chain seq x y z
N MET A 1 27.30 -11.36 -6.62
CA MET A 1 26.19 -12.31 -6.40
C MET A 1 24.96 -11.47 -6.13
N TYR A 2 23.96 -11.52 -7.01
CA TYR A 2 22.73 -10.77 -6.86
C TYR A 2 21.92 -11.36 -5.68
N THR A 3 21.66 -10.56 -4.67
CA THR A 3 20.78 -10.98 -3.57
C THR A 3 19.43 -10.31 -3.78
N PRO A 4 18.34 -11.06 -3.94
CA PRO A 4 17.02 -10.48 -4.13
C PRO A 4 16.66 -9.51 -3.00
N THR A 5 16.11 -8.35 -3.33
CA THR A 5 15.75 -7.32 -2.35
C THR A 5 14.68 -7.85 -1.39
N TYR A 6 13.74 -8.65 -1.92
CA TYR A 6 12.70 -9.30 -1.11
C TYR A 6 13.29 -10.17 0.02
N GLU A 7 14.30 -10.99 -0.28
CA GLU A 7 14.90 -11.87 0.74
C GLU A 7 15.60 -11.07 1.85
N ASN A 8 16.28 -9.98 1.47
CA ASN A 8 16.92 -9.09 2.44
C ASN A 8 15.89 -8.37 3.30
N ALA A 9 14.85 -7.81 2.69
CA ALA A 9 13.74 -7.19 3.38
C ALA A 9 13.07 -8.16 4.37
N PHE A 10 12.82 -9.40 3.94
CA PHE A 10 12.23 -10.44 4.80
C PHE A 10 13.13 -10.78 6.00
N LYS A 11 14.46 -10.93 5.78
CA LYS A 11 15.41 -11.21 6.87
C LYS A 11 15.45 -10.08 7.91
N LEU A 12 15.37 -8.82 7.47
CA LEU A 12 15.31 -7.67 8.37
C LEU A 12 13.97 -7.59 9.08
N LEU A 13 12.87 -7.82 8.38
CA LEU A 13 11.54 -7.85 8.97
C LEU A 13 11.42 -8.95 10.05
N LEU A 14 12.00 -10.12 9.79
CA LEU A 14 12.02 -11.22 10.77
C LEU A 14 12.72 -10.83 12.09
N LYS A 15 13.75 -9.99 12.03
CA LYS A 15 14.46 -9.49 13.21
C LYS A 15 13.68 -8.42 13.97
N ARG A 16 13.03 -7.49 13.24
CA ARG A 16 12.37 -6.32 13.86
C ARG A 16 10.91 -6.55 14.22
N ALA A 17 10.21 -7.36 13.44
CA ALA A 17 8.78 -7.63 13.58
C ALA A 17 8.43 -9.09 13.20
N PRO A 18 8.85 -10.07 14.00
CA PRO A 18 8.75 -11.49 13.67
C PRO A 18 7.31 -11.96 13.43
N PHE A 19 6.33 -11.33 14.07
CA PHE A 19 4.91 -11.64 13.85
C PHE A 19 4.49 -11.41 12.38
N TYR A 20 4.85 -10.27 11.81
CA TYR A 20 4.54 -9.96 10.42
C TYR A 20 5.33 -10.83 9.44
N ALA A 21 6.59 -11.10 9.74
CA ALA A 21 7.38 -12.02 8.93
C ALA A 21 6.77 -13.43 8.88
N TYR A 22 6.25 -13.92 10.01
CA TYR A 22 5.55 -15.20 10.07
C TYR A 22 4.27 -15.22 9.23
N MET A 23 3.48 -14.15 9.26
CA MET A 23 2.31 -14.00 8.38
C MET A 23 2.72 -14.10 6.89
N LEU A 24 3.81 -13.42 6.53
CA LEU A 24 4.30 -13.34 5.17
C LEU A 24 4.68 -14.72 4.58
N VAL A 25 5.16 -15.66 5.39
CA VAL A 25 5.53 -17.02 4.92
C VAL A 25 4.36 -17.71 4.23
N ARG A 26 3.13 -17.45 4.65
CA ARG A 26 1.91 -18.10 4.13
C ARG A 26 1.25 -17.35 2.97
N ILE A 27 1.69 -16.16 2.65
CA ILE A 27 1.13 -15.34 1.59
C ILE A 27 1.87 -15.66 0.28
N PRO A 28 1.18 -16.05 -0.80
CA PRO A 28 1.77 -16.17 -2.12
C PRO A 28 2.41 -14.86 -2.56
N LYS A 29 3.57 -14.94 -3.22
CA LYS A 29 4.34 -13.81 -3.70
C LYS A 29 4.51 -13.87 -5.20
N ILE A 30 4.38 -12.72 -5.85
CA ILE A 30 4.72 -12.52 -7.24
C ILE A 30 5.87 -11.50 -7.25
N ILE A 31 7.08 -12.01 -7.51
CA ILE A 31 8.28 -11.19 -7.61
C ILE A 31 8.44 -10.80 -9.08
N ASP A 32 8.29 -9.50 -9.34
CA ASP A 32 8.45 -8.93 -10.67
C ASP A 32 9.90 -8.53 -10.91
N LEU A 33 10.58 -9.27 -11.76
CA LEU A 33 11.97 -9.03 -12.18
C LEU A 33 12.07 -8.12 -13.41
N GLU A 34 10.97 -7.94 -14.13
CA GLU A 34 10.93 -7.26 -15.43
C GLU A 34 10.35 -5.84 -15.37
N ASN A 35 10.03 -5.36 -14.16
CA ASN A 35 9.43 -4.04 -13.93
C ASN A 35 8.09 -3.82 -14.68
N LYS A 36 7.29 -4.86 -14.78
CA LYS A 36 5.95 -4.82 -15.40
C LYS A 36 4.89 -4.33 -14.41
N PHE A 37 5.10 -4.59 -13.13
CA PHE A 37 4.23 -4.12 -12.07
C PHE A 37 4.54 -2.65 -11.77
N PRO A 38 3.56 -1.74 -11.88
CA PRO A 38 3.82 -0.29 -11.86
C PRO A 38 4.01 0.29 -10.46
N TYR A 39 4.14 -0.54 -9.43
CA TYR A 39 4.31 -0.14 -8.03
C TYR A 39 5.52 -0.84 -7.42
N PRO A 40 6.09 -0.28 -6.33
CA PRO A 40 7.19 -0.93 -5.59
C PRO A 40 6.76 -2.25 -4.97
N ALA A 41 5.63 -2.24 -4.27
CA ALA A 41 4.97 -3.42 -3.72
C ALA A 41 3.46 -3.18 -3.62
N ALA A 42 2.67 -4.23 -3.47
CA ALA A 42 1.26 -4.15 -3.09
C ALA A 42 0.72 -5.50 -2.63
N VAL A 43 -0.23 -5.49 -1.70
CA VAL A 43 -1.07 -6.65 -1.42
C VAL A 43 -2.42 -6.51 -2.10
N ALA A 44 -2.88 -7.58 -2.72
CA ALA A 44 -4.14 -7.62 -3.45
C ALA A 44 -4.87 -8.95 -3.22
N ILE A 45 -6.18 -8.97 -3.48
CA ILE A 45 -6.94 -10.22 -3.54
C ILE A 45 -6.98 -10.70 -4.99
N SER A 46 -6.42 -11.86 -5.26
CA SER A 46 -6.40 -12.52 -6.56
C SER A 46 -6.86 -13.96 -6.40
N GLY A 47 -7.86 -14.38 -7.18
CA GLY A 47 -8.43 -15.73 -7.08
C GLY A 47 -8.94 -16.09 -5.67
N GLY A 48 -9.46 -15.12 -4.92
CA GLY A 48 -9.97 -15.32 -3.55
C GLY A 48 -8.87 -15.44 -2.47
N ARG A 49 -7.62 -15.21 -2.82
CA ARG A 49 -6.47 -15.25 -1.91
C ARG A 49 -5.75 -13.92 -1.88
N VAL A 50 -5.18 -13.58 -0.73
CA VAL A 50 -4.25 -12.45 -0.64
C VAL A 50 -2.93 -12.84 -1.30
N VAL A 51 -2.40 -11.96 -2.15
CA VAL A 51 -1.13 -12.11 -2.85
C VAL A 51 -0.30 -10.86 -2.62
N LEU A 52 0.98 -11.01 -2.33
CA LEU A 52 1.94 -9.91 -2.31
C LEU A 52 2.61 -9.81 -3.69
N HIS A 53 2.56 -8.61 -4.28
CA HIS A 53 3.36 -8.23 -5.43
C HIS A 53 4.58 -7.44 -4.95
N TRP A 54 5.75 -7.73 -5.53
CA TRP A 54 7.00 -7.09 -5.19
C TRP A 54 7.79 -6.79 -6.46
N ASN A 55 8.07 -5.52 -6.73
CA ASN A 55 8.85 -5.10 -7.87
C ASN A 55 10.33 -5.01 -7.49
N GLU A 56 11.09 -5.99 -7.94
CA GLU A 56 12.50 -6.13 -7.57
C GLU A 56 13.36 -4.97 -8.07
N GLN A 57 13.12 -4.49 -9.29
CA GLN A 57 13.88 -3.39 -9.86
C GLN A 57 13.60 -2.05 -9.19
N TRP A 58 12.35 -1.87 -8.76
CA TRP A 58 11.98 -0.67 -7.99
C TRP A 58 12.63 -0.72 -6.62
N MET A 59 12.43 -1.81 -5.90
CA MET A 59 12.92 -1.98 -4.54
C MET A 59 14.46 -2.00 -4.46
N ALA A 60 15.15 -2.31 -5.54
CA ALA A 60 16.61 -2.22 -5.62
C ALA A 60 17.16 -0.77 -5.48
N LYS A 61 16.31 0.24 -5.60
CA LYS A 61 16.65 1.65 -5.39
C LYS A 61 16.53 2.09 -3.94
N GLU A 62 15.80 1.32 -3.13
CA GLU A 62 15.54 1.59 -1.72
C GLU A 62 16.61 0.97 -0.83
N THR A 63 16.82 1.54 0.34
CA THR A 63 17.69 0.94 1.36
C THR A 63 17.09 -0.35 1.90
N PRO A 64 17.90 -1.26 2.46
CA PRO A 64 17.38 -2.48 3.08
C PRO A 64 16.34 -2.22 4.18
N GLU A 65 16.51 -1.14 4.93
CA GLU A 65 15.57 -0.70 5.97
C GLU A 65 14.24 -0.24 5.39
N GLN A 66 14.27 0.54 4.31
CA GLN A 66 13.06 0.95 3.57
C GLN A 66 12.35 -0.24 2.94
N GLN A 67 13.09 -1.18 2.37
CA GLN A 67 12.54 -2.44 1.84
C GLN A 67 11.78 -3.23 2.93
N ALA A 68 12.37 -3.36 4.12
CA ALA A 68 11.73 -4.05 5.24
C ALA A 68 10.51 -3.29 5.77
N ALA A 69 10.58 -1.95 5.79
CA ALA A 69 9.45 -1.09 6.17
C ALA A 69 8.29 -1.22 5.19
N THR A 70 8.58 -1.31 3.89
CA THR A 70 7.57 -1.56 2.84
C THR A 70 6.88 -2.91 3.03
N LEU A 71 7.61 -3.97 3.34
CA LEU A 71 6.98 -5.27 3.66
C LEU A 71 6.07 -5.18 4.89
N GLU A 72 6.49 -4.48 5.93
CA GLU A 72 5.67 -4.28 7.13
C GLU A 72 4.40 -3.50 6.81
N HIS A 73 4.50 -2.44 6.02
CA HIS A 73 3.37 -1.66 5.53
C HIS A 73 2.34 -2.54 4.80
N GLU A 74 2.79 -3.34 3.83
CA GLU A 74 1.90 -4.24 3.09
C GLU A 74 1.19 -5.25 3.99
N LEU A 75 1.89 -5.77 4.99
CA LEU A 75 1.31 -6.71 5.95
C LEU A 75 0.28 -6.05 6.88
N LEU A 76 0.46 -4.78 7.22
CA LEU A 76 -0.53 -4.02 7.97
C LEU A 76 -1.83 -3.82 7.20
N HIS A 77 -1.80 -3.66 5.87
CA HIS A 77 -3.03 -3.67 5.08
C HIS A 77 -3.82 -4.97 5.27
N ILE A 78 -3.14 -6.09 5.38
CA ILE A 78 -3.78 -7.41 5.62
C ILE A 78 -4.28 -7.51 7.07
N ALA A 79 -3.41 -7.21 8.04
CA ALA A 79 -3.71 -7.32 9.46
C ALA A 79 -4.90 -6.43 9.87
N TRP A 80 -5.00 -5.23 9.29
CA TRP A 80 -6.08 -4.29 9.55
C TRP A 80 -7.27 -4.45 8.60
N LYS A 81 -7.24 -5.50 7.74
CA LYS A 81 -8.33 -5.86 6.81
C LYS A 81 -8.70 -4.75 5.83
N HIS A 82 -7.77 -3.90 5.43
CA HIS A 82 -8.04 -2.78 4.52
C HIS A 82 -8.56 -3.24 3.16
N LEU A 83 -8.11 -4.42 2.68
CA LEU A 83 -8.55 -5.00 1.41
C LEU A 83 -10.06 -5.33 1.37
N THR A 84 -10.68 -5.57 2.52
CA THR A 84 -12.10 -5.92 2.61
C THR A 84 -12.97 -4.79 3.15
N ARG A 85 -12.43 -3.96 4.04
CA ARG A 85 -13.14 -2.82 4.65
C ARG A 85 -13.41 -1.68 3.65
N GLY A 86 -12.68 -1.63 2.54
CA GLY A 86 -12.86 -0.63 1.47
C GLY A 86 -14.01 -0.91 0.50
N ARG A 87 -14.80 -1.96 0.68
CA ARG A 87 -15.92 -2.26 -0.21
C ARG A 87 -16.93 -1.11 -0.25
N GLY A 88 -17.32 -0.71 -1.48
CA GLY A 88 -18.25 0.40 -1.70
C GLY A 88 -17.66 1.80 -1.51
N LYS A 89 -16.39 1.92 -1.16
CA LYS A 89 -15.69 3.21 -1.04
C LYS A 89 -14.99 3.60 -2.35
N ASN A 90 -14.76 4.90 -2.52
CA ASN A 90 -13.88 5.38 -3.60
C ASN A 90 -12.48 4.80 -3.36
N ARG A 91 -11.96 4.05 -4.34
CA ARG A 91 -10.69 3.31 -4.22
C ARG A 91 -9.49 4.21 -3.96
N LEU A 92 -9.42 5.34 -4.66
CA LEU A 92 -8.28 6.27 -4.51
C LEU A 92 -8.26 6.89 -3.12
N LEU A 93 -9.42 7.38 -2.65
CA LEU A 93 -9.54 7.97 -1.32
C LEU A 93 -9.30 6.94 -0.22
N TRP A 94 -9.79 5.71 -0.42
CA TRP A 94 -9.57 4.62 0.53
C TRP A 94 -8.11 4.22 0.61
N ASN A 95 -7.41 4.14 -0.53
CA ASN A 95 -5.97 3.87 -0.54
C ASN A 95 -5.20 4.93 0.27
N TYR A 96 -5.41 6.21 -0.02
CA TYR A 96 -4.78 7.29 0.75
C TYR A 96 -5.10 7.23 2.24
N ALA A 97 -6.35 6.96 2.58
CA ALA A 97 -6.79 6.88 3.97
C ALA A 97 -6.13 5.71 4.73
N THR A 98 -6.01 4.56 4.09
CA THR A 98 -5.35 3.39 4.68
C THR A 98 -3.86 3.57 4.82
N ASP A 99 -3.20 4.20 3.83
CA ASP A 99 -1.78 4.49 3.87
C ASP A 99 -1.46 5.50 4.97
N MET A 100 -2.23 6.58 5.10
CA MET A 100 -2.08 7.52 6.19
C MET A 100 -2.23 6.86 7.56
N ALA A 101 -3.18 5.93 7.71
CA ALA A 101 -3.36 5.20 8.96
C ALA A 101 -2.14 4.32 9.29
N ILE A 102 -1.58 3.64 8.29
CA ILE A 102 -0.43 2.73 8.47
C ILE A 102 0.86 3.52 8.67
N ASN A 103 1.12 4.53 7.87
CA ASN A 103 2.42 5.18 7.79
C ASN A 103 2.83 5.89 9.08
N CYS A 104 1.87 6.27 9.92
CA CYS A 104 2.15 6.77 11.27
C CYS A 104 2.76 5.70 12.20
N HIS A 105 2.64 4.43 11.89
CA HIS A 105 3.08 3.32 12.76
C HIS A 105 4.32 2.57 12.22
N VAL A 106 4.69 2.78 10.96
CA VAL A 106 5.83 2.10 10.34
C VAL A 106 7.03 3.05 10.29
N LYS A 107 8.15 2.62 10.87
CA LYS A 107 9.41 3.39 10.84
C LYS A 107 10.27 3.00 9.65
N GLY A 108 10.92 3.99 9.05
CA GLY A 108 11.89 3.77 7.97
C GLY A 108 11.25 3.52 6.61
N LEU A 109 10.03 3.98 6.39
CA LEU A 109 9.45 4.08 5.05
C LEU A 109 10.22 5.07 4.18
N PRO A 110 10.17 4.96 2.84
CA PRO A 110 10.65 5.98 1.92
C PRO A 110 10.05 7.37 2.23
N ASP A 111 10.79 8.44 1.88
CA ASP A 111 10.40 9.82 2.22
C ASP A 111 9.16 10.32 1.47
N ASP A 112 8.80 9.65 0.38
CA ASP A 112 7.77 10.03 -0.57
C ASP A 112 6.41 9.34 -0.32
N VAL A 113 6.25 8.61 0.79
CA VAL A 113 4.97 8.03 1.19
C VAL A 113 4.01 9.08 1.76
N ILE A 114 2.73 8.77 1.71
CA ILE A 114 1.66 9.68 2.15
C ILE A 114 1.57 9.73 3.68
N TYR A 115 1.56 10.94 4.23
CA TYR A 115 1.31 11.21 5.64
C TYR A 115 0.11 12.15 5.86
N PRO A 116 -0.57 12.07 7.03
CA PRO A 116 -1.74 12.91 7.32
C PRO A 116 -1.46 14.42 7.25
N HIS A 117 -0.28 14.87 7.67
CA HIS A 117 0.09 16.29 7.66
C HIS A 117 0.09 16.90 6.25
N MET A 118 0.29 16.10 5.19
CA MET A 118 0.20 16.55 3.79
C MET A 118 -1.21 17.01 3.40
N PHE A 119 -2.21 16.59 4.17
CA PHE A 119 -3.62 16.93 4.00
C PHE A 119 -4.15 17.83 5.13
N ASN A 120 -3.27 18.36 5.98
CA ASN A 120 -3.62 19.12 7.20
C ASN A 120 -4.49 18.28 8.16
N LEU A 121 -4.23 16.99 8.28
CA LEU A 121 -4.95 16.07 9.14
C LEU A 121 -4.06 15.62 10.32
N PRO A 122 -4.65 15.32 11.49
CA PRO A 122 -3.91 14.80 12.63
C PRO A 122 -3.42 13.38 12.38
N GLU A 123 -2.36 12.99 13.08
CA GLU A 123 -1.82 11.61 13.05
C GLU A 123 -2.65 10.65 13.91
N ASN A 124 -2.41 9.34 13.70
CA ASN A 124 -2.96 8.24 14.52
C ASN A 124 -4.49 8.12 14.53
N MET A 125 -5.13 8.52 13.42
CA MET A 125 -6.56 8.29 13.22
C MET A 125 -6.81 6.99 12.44
N THR A 126 -8.05 6.51 12.46
CA THR A 126 -8.45 5.32 11.71
C THR A 126 -8.54 5.58 10.21
N ALA A 127 -8.42 4.54 9.40
CA ALA A 127 -8.58 4.64 7.94
C ALA A 127 -9.97 5.18 7.56
N GLU A 128 -11.04 4.82 8.29
CA GLU A 128 -12.38 5.33 8.06
C GLU A 128 -12.46 6.82 8.32
N TRP A 129 -11.85 7.29 9.41
CA TRP A 129 -11.83 8.70 9.74
C TRP A 129 -11.11 9.52 8.66
N TYR A 130 -9.94 9.06 8.22
CA TYR A 130 -9.21 9.70 7.11
C TYR A 130 -10.02 9.69 5.82
N TYR A 131 -10.69 8.58 5.52
CA TYR A 131 -11.53 8.49 4.33
C TYR A 131 -12.65 9.54 4.32
N GLU A 132 -13.33 9.73 5.44
CA GLU A 132 -14.39 10.74 5.60
C GLU A 132 -13.84 12.15 5.43
N GLN A 133 -12.68 12.46 6.01
CA GLN A 133 -12.03 13.77 5.84
C GLN A 133 -11.60 14.03 4.40
N LEU A 134 -11.06 13.03 3.71
CA LEU A 134 -10.68 13.16 2.31
C LEU A 134 -11.90 13.31 1.41
N LEU A 135 -12.99 12.62 1.70
CA LEU A 135 -14.25 12.74 0.95
C LEU A 135 -14.81 14.16 1.10
N GLU A 136 -14.89 14.68 2.32
CA GLU A 136 -15.35 16.05 2.58
C GLU A 136 -14.47 17.10 1.87
N GLN A 137 -13.15 16.94 1.91
CA GLN A 137 -12.23 17.83 1.19
C GLN A 137 -12.43 17.76 -0.32
N ALA A 138 -12.68 16.56 -0.88
CA ALA A 138 -12.95 16.38 -2.30
C ALA A 138 -14.27 17.06 -2.71
N GLU A 139 -15.32 16.91 -1.93
CA GLU A 139 -16.63 17.52 -2.18
C GLU A 139 -16.54 19.07 -2.16
N LYS A 140 -15.88 19.65 -1.16
CA LYS A 140 -15.64 21.09 -1.06
C LYS A 140 -14.84 21.67 -2.24
N ASN A 141 -14.03 20.85 -2.89
CA ASN A 141 -13.20 21.23 -4.04
C ASN A 141 -13.79 20.80 -5.40
N GLY A 142 -15.10 20.60 -5.49
CA GLY A 142 -15.78 20.22 -6.74
C GLY A 142 -15.37 18.81 -7.25
N GLY A 143 -15.22 17.86 -6.35
CA GLY A 143 -14.82 16.48 -6.66
C GLY A 143 -13.32 16.28 -6.88
N LYS A 144 -12.51 17.31 -6.66
CA LYS A 144 -11.05 17.23 -6.81
C LYS A 144 -10.38 17.36 -5.44
N LEU A 145 -9.63 16.34 -5.06
CA LEU A 145 -8.64 16.53 -3.99
C LEU A 145 -7.56 17.50 -4.49
N LYS A 146 -7.30 18.55 -3.73
CA LYS A 146 -6.09 19.35 -3.91
C LYS A 146 -4.90 18.54 -3.36
N ILE A 147 -4.51 17.52 -4.09
CA ILE A 147 -3.26 16.84 -3.84
C ILE A 147 -2.18 17.75 -4.40
N GLN A 148 -1.23 18.17 -3.57
CA GLN A 148 -0.07 18.88 -4.07
C GLN A 148 0.57 18.06 -5.18
N ILE A 149 0.97 18.71 -6.25
CA ILE A 149 1.35 18.11 -7.55
C ILE A 149 2.46 17.06 -7.41
N GLU A 150 3.27 17.13 -6.38
CA GLU A 150 4.37 16.19 -6.08
C GLU A 150 3.89 14.77 -5.73
N ILE A 151 2.72 14.63 -5.10
CA ILE A 151 2.15 13.32 -4.73
C ILE A 151 1.50 12.64 -5.96
N LYS A 152 1.02 13.40 -6.93
CA LYS A 152 0.29 12.88 -8.11
C LYS A 152 1.08 11.91 -8.98
N ASN A 153 2.39 12.03 -9.00
CA ASN A 153 3.25 11.25 -9.89
C ASN A 153 3.98 10.12 -9.14
N HIS A 154 3.70 9.95 -7.84
CA HIS A 154 4.37 8.91 -7.09
C HIS A 154 3.67 7.57 -7.26
N PRO A 155 4.40 6.50 -7.54
CA PRO A 155 3.82 5.18 -7.82
C PRO A 155 3.02 4.58 -6.68
N TRP A 156 3.39 4.85 -5.43
CA TRP A 156 2.63 4.44 -4.25
C TRP A 156 1.18 4.96 -4.23
N ASN A 157 0.92 6.02 -4.99
CA ASN A 157 -0.33 6.78 -4.96
C ASN A 157 -1.26 6.48 -6.14
N GLN A 158 -0.89 5.56 -7.03
CA GLN A 158 -1.74 5.21 -8.14
C GLN A 158 -2.66 4.03 -7.77
N PRO A 159 -3.97 4.11 -8.02
CA PRO A 159 -4.87 3.00 -7.77
C PRO A 159 -4.47 1.82 -8.63
N GLY A 160 -4.10 0.70 -8.01
CA GLY A 160 -3.81 -0.54 -8.71
C GLY A 160 -4.95 -0.89 -9.65
N GLN A 161 -4.63 -1.13 -10.92
CA GLN A 161 -5.56 -1.73 -11.88
C GLN A 161 -5.79 -3.18 -11.45
N ASN A 162 -6.70 -3.40 -10.52
CA ASN A 162 -7.18 -4.74 -10.23
C ASN A 162 -8.14 -5.16 -11.34
N GLY A 163 -7.83 -6.31 -11.91
CA GLY A 163 -8.54 -6.92 -13.02
C GLY A 163 -10.04 -6.79 -12.94
N SER A 164 -10.61 -6.44 -14.08
CA SER A 164 -12.02 -6.51 -14.41
C SER A 164 -12.57 -7.88 -14.02
N GLY A 165 -13.26 -7.95 -12.90
CA GLY A 165 -14.29 -8.96 -12.73
C GLY A 165 -15.45 -8.54 -13.62
N ASN A 166 -15.55 -9.11 -14.81
CA ASN A 166 -16.77 -9.07 -15.61
C ASN A 166 -17.90 -9.68 -14.77
N ASN A 167 -18.75 -8.84 -14.24
CA ASN A 167 -20.11 -9.24 -13.92
C ASN A 167 -20.84 -9.29 -15.26
N GLN A 168 -20.86 -10.45 -15.90
CA GLN A 168 -21.93 -10.79 -16.82
C GLN A 168 -23.12 -11.17 -15.94
N GLU A 169 -24.07 -10.26 -15.84
CA GLU A 169 -25.45 -10.59 -15.52
C GLU A 169 -25.96 -11.48 -16.67
N GLY A 170 -26.21 -12.74 -16.35
CA GLY A 170 -26.97 -13.67 -17.18
C GLY A 170 -28.45 -13.51 -16.86
N GLU A 171 -29.24 -13.36 -17.89
CA GLU A 171 -30.70 -13.47 -17.90
C GLU A 171 -31.20 -14.78 -17.29
#